data_12d61c215192ac47bd064a95bd054410
#
_entry.id   12d61c215192ac47bd064a95bd054410
#
_cell.length_a   1.000
_cell.length_b   1.000
_cell.length_c   1.000
_cell.angle_alpha   90.00
_cell.angle_beta   90.00
_cell.angle_gamma   90.00
#
_symmetry.space_group_name_H-M   'P 1'
#
loop_
_entity.id
_entity.type
_entity.pdbx_description
1 polymer ?
#
loop_
_entity_poly.entity_id
_entity_poly.type
_entity_poly.pdbx_seq_one_letter_code
_entity_poly.pdbx_strand_id
1 'polypeptide(L)'
;MATIWNEHGGEPVNEGERIAVDHLRRKLPDDHVIVPSIQIPHQNGSDEIDAIVIGPNFVTAVEVKHYTGQVIFKKQEHRVNGELRSNPVPSIGMKARRLAGALGSADPSLRMVWVTSQVVVVGEPQALHIDSEIQDKVCRLHFAPGRLIDSSVMVPRHIKLGPVRVDKVLQALGVKGKTKRRSEVFGGYRTKELLSEEENQRYYLAESELGGQEVHLRVHVIGAFLPKEERQRLQEKALKGYQALT
;
A
#
# COMPACT_ATOMS: atom_id res chain seq x y z
N MET A 1 0.44 15.00 -15.59
CA MET A 1 1.21 13.93 -14.91
C MET A 1 0.56 13.66 -13.57
N ALA A 2 0.33 12.41 -13.23
CA ALA A 2 -0.24 12.04 -11.94
C ALA A 2 0.62 12.51 -10.77
N THR A 3 -0.02 12.80 -9.65
CA THR A 3 0.66 13.17 -8.40
C THR A 3 1.08 11.90 -7.66
N ILE A 4 2.34 11.83 -7.20
CA ILE A 4 2.75 10.81 -6.24
C ILE A 4 2.51 11.35 -4.84
N TRP A 5 1.87 10.53 -4.01
CA TRP A 5 1.63 10.85 -2.62
C TRP A 5 2.48 9.95 -1.72
N ASN A 6 3.59 10.50 -1.22
CA ASN A 6 4.58 9.77 -0.42
C ASN A 6 4.48 10.05 1.10
N GLU A 7 3.59 10.96 1.53
CA GLU A 7 3.61 11.41 2.94
C GLU A 7 3.38 10.29 3.96
N HIS A 8 2.88 9.11 3.54
CA HIS A 8 2.70 7.93 4.38
C HIS A 8 2.66 6.60 3.61
N GLY A 9 2.79 6.64 2.29
CA GLY A 9 3.16 5.48 1.51
C GLY A 9 4.66 5.25 1.68
N GLY A 10 5.10 4.01 1.81
CA GLY A 10 6.51 3.68 1.75
C GLY A 10 7.11 4.10 0.41
N GLU A 11 8.43 4.17 0.35
CA GLU A 11 9.10 4.19 -0.95
C GLU A 11 8.92 2.82 -1.62
N PRO A 12 8.89 2.76 -2.96
CA PRO A 12 8.91 1.48 -3.67
C PRO A 12 10.04 0.60 -3.14
N VAL A 13 9.70 -0.62 -2.71
CA VAL A 13 10.61 -1.52 -1.98
C VAL A 13 11.70 -2.09 -2.90
N ASN A 14 11.39 -2.19 -4.20
CA ASN A 14 12.31 -2.76 -5.18
C ASN A 14 12.34 -1.96 -6.49
N GLU A 15 13.31 -2.28 -7.34
CA GLU A 15 13.50 -1.59 -8.62
C GLU A 15 12.30 -1.72 -9.56
N GLY A 16 11.65 -2.88 -9.59
CA GLY A 16 10.46 -3.10 -10.43
C GLY A 16 9.30 -2.18 -10.05
N GLU A 17 9.04 -2.01 -8.76
CA GLU A 17 8.03 -1.08 -8.26
C GLU A 17 8.38 0.37 -8.60
N ARG A 18 9.64 0.76 -8.43
CA ARG A 18 10.13 2.09 -8.78
C ARG A 18 9.92 2.41 -10.26
N ILE A 19 10.30 1.47 -11.15
CA ILE A 19 10.06 1.60 -12.59
C ILE A 19 8.57 1.74 -12.90
N ALA A 20 7.71 0.95 -12.24
CA ALA A 20 6.27 1.00 -12.43
C ALA A 20 5.68 2.34 -11.98
N VAL A 21 6.00 2.78 -10.77
CA VAL A 21 5.50 4.05 -10.20
C VAL A 21 5.95 5.24 -11.04
N ASP A 22 7.22 5.29 -11.45
CA ASP A 22 7.74 6.35 -12.31
C ASP A 22 7.10 6.38 -13.70
N HIS A 23 6.84 5.20 -14.28
CA HIS A 23 6.15 5.11 -15.56
C HIS A 23 4.70 5.60 -15.45
N LEU A 24 3.98 5.11 -14.44
CA LEU A 24 2.59 5.50 -14.18
C LEU A 24 2.48 7.00 -13.90
N ARG A 25 3.37 7.57 -13.07
CA ARG A 25 3.42 9.00 -12.81
C ARG A 25 3.49 9.83 -14.09
N ARG A 26 4.37 9.44 -15.02
CA ARG A 26 4.59 10.19 -16.26
C ARG A 26 3.44 10.04 -17.28
N LYS A 27 2.69 8.94 -17.21
CA LYS A 27 1.71 8.57 -18.24
C LYS A 27 0.26 8.71 -17.83
N LEU A 28 -0.04 8.67 -16.54
CA LEU A 28 -1.41 8.91 -16.05
C LEU A 28 -1.74 10.41 -16.08
N PRO A 29 -3.02 10.77 -16.28
CA PRO A 29 -3.50 12.15 -16.18
C PRO A 29 -3.23 12.78 -14.82
N ASP A 30 -3.34 14.11 -14.74
CA ASP A 30 -3.08 14.90 -13.54
C ASP A 30 -4.19 14.80 -12.47
N ASP A 31 -5.36 14.30 -12.84
CA ASP A 31 -6.46 13.97 -11.94
C ASP A 31 -6.31 12.60 -11.23
N HIS A 32 -5.20 11.92 -11.47
CA HIS A 32 -4.85 10.66 -10.81
C HIS A 32 -3.80 10.85 -9.73
N VAL A 33 -3.95 10.10 -8.63
CA VAL A 33 -2.98 10.06 -7.52
C VAL A 33 -2.45 8.65 -7.36
N ILE A 34 -1.14 8.51 -7.20
CA ILE A 34 -0.46 7.24 -6.93
C ILE A 34 0.02 7.24 -5.49
N VAL A 35 -0.35 6.22 -4.73
CA VAL A 35 0.12 5.96 -3.37
C VAL A 35 0.95 4.68 -3.41
N PRO A 36 2.27 4.74 -3.36
CA PRO A 36 3.13 3.55 -3.41
C PRO A 36 3.22 2.86 -2.05
N SER A 37 3.51 1.57 -2.05
CA SER A 37 3.88 0.72 -0.90
C SER A 37 3.03 0.95 0.35
N ILE A 38 1.73 0.65 0.25
CA ILE A 38 0.80 0.83 1.36
C ILE A 38 0.47 -0.50 2.04
N GLN A 39 0.39 -0.48 3.36
CA GLN A 39 -0.06 -1.64 4.14
C GLN A 39 -1.51 -1.46 4.58
N ILE A 40 -2.34 -2.45 4.29
CA ILE A 40 -3.74 -2.52 4.70
C ILE A 40 -3.88 -3.47 5.87
N PRO A 41 -4.16 -2.98 7.09
CA PRO A 41 -4.32 -3.85 8.25
C PRO A 41 -5.60 -4.69 8.15
N HIS A 42 -5.51 -5.94 8.61
CA HIS A 42 -6.65 -6.84 8.76
C HIS A 42 -6.50 -7.68 10.03
N GLN A 43 -7.52 -8.49 10.39
CA GLN A 43 -7.58 -9.21 11.67
C GLN A 43 -6.34 -10.08 11.97
N ASN A 44 -5.71 -10.66 10.93
CA ASN A 44 -4.59 -11.60 11.07
C ASN A 44 -3.25 -11.01 10.64
N GLY A 45 -3.12 -9.68 10.50
CA GLY A 45 -1.88 -9.03 10.06
C GLY A 45 -2.11 -7.82 9.15
N SER A 46 -1.27 -7.66 8.15
CA SER A 46 -1.42 -6.63 7.12
C SER A 46 -1.10 -7.18 5.74
N ASP A 47 -1.79 -6.66 4.72
CA ASP A 47 -1.46 -6.88 3.32
C ASP A 47 -0.68 -5.68 2.78
N GLU A 48 0.42 -5.93 2.13
CA GLU A 48 1.13 -4.91 1.35
C GLU A 48 0.54 -4.84 -0.07
N ILE A 49 0.29 -3.63 -0.54
CA ILE A 49 -0.09 -3.31 -1.92
C ILE A 49 1.02 -2.45 -2.50
N ASP A 50 1.62 -2.88 -3.62
CA ASP A 50 2.78 -2.22 -4.21
C ASP A 50 2.47 -0.78 -4.67
N ALA A 51 1.26 -0.54 -5.17
CA ALA A 51 0.74 0.81 -5.41
C ALA A 51 -0.80 0.84 -5.41
N ILE A 52 -1.37 1.96 -4.97
CA ILE A 52 -2.78 2.28 -5.17
C ILE A 52 -2.85 3.43 -6.17
N VAL A 53 -3.65 3.28 -7.22
CA VAL A 53 -3.95 4.35 -8.15
C VAL A 53 -5.38 4.83 -7.89
N ILE A 54 -5.51 6.09 -7.51
CA ILE A 54 -6.80 6.75 -7.24
C ILE A 54 -7.13 7.59 -8.47
N GLY A 55 -8.11 7.18 -9.21
CA GLY A 55 -8.66 7.91 -10.35
C GLY A 55 -9.95 8.67 -9.99
N PRO A 56 -10.50 9.45 -10.91
CA PRO A 56 -11.73 10.24 -10.66
C PRO A 56 -12.97 9.38 -10.43
N ASN A 57 -12.99 8.13 -10.88
CA ASN A 57 -14.18 7.29 -10.87
C ASN A 57 -14.02 5.95 -10.13
N PHE A 58 -12.81 5.48 -9.91
CA PHE A 58 -12.51 4.22 -9.21
C PHE A 58 -11.09 4.22 -8.65
N VAL A 59 -10.82 3.25 -7.78
CA VAL A 59 -9.51 3.03 -7.17
C VAL A 59 -8.99 1.68 -7.63
N THR A 60 -7.69 1.59 -7.94
CA THR A 60 -7.05 0.33 -8.35
C THR A 60 -5.92 -0.04 -7.40
N ALA A 61 -5.99 -1.25 -6.85
CA ALA A 61 -4.85 -1.87 -6.18
C ALA A 61 -3.95 -2.51 -7.25
N VAL A 62 -2.69 -2.12 -7.28
CA VAL A 62 -1.71 -2.56 -8.27
C VAL A 62 -0.68 -3.47 -7.59
N GLU A 63 -0.45 -4.63 -8.20
CA GLU A 63 0.63 -5.56 -7.85
C GLU A 63 1.65 -5.52 -8.99
N VAL A 64 2.90 -5.24 -8.67
CA VAL A 64 3.99 -5.15 -9.64
C VAL A 64 4.80 -6.45 -9.62
N LYS A 65 5.06 -7.01 -10.80
CA LYS A 65 5.89 -8.19 -10.96
C LYS A 65 6.99 -7.95 -11.97
N HIS A 66 8.22 -8.04 -11.51
CA HIS A 66 9.40 -7.92 -12.37
C HIS A 66 9.82 -9.31 -12.85
N TYR A 67 9.54 -9.60 -14.14
CA TYR A 67 9.83 -10.90 -14.73
C TYR A 67 10.71 -10.78 -15.97
N THR A 68 11.56 -11.78 -16.14
CA THR A 68 12.34 -12.04 -17.35
C THR A 68 12.06 -13.46 -17.84
N GLY A 69 12.36 -13.74 -19.13
CA GLY A 69 12.16 -15.07 -19.73
C GLY A 69 10.69 -15.35 -20.08
N GLN A 70 10.24 -16.59 -19.90
CA GLN A 70 8.89 -17.02 -20.24
C GLN A 70 7.95 -16.90 -19.05
N VAL A 71 6.82 -16.24 -19.23
CA VAL A 71 5.83 -16.05 -18.17
C VAL A 71 4.45 -16.46 -18.67
N ILE A 72 3.77 -17.29 -17.90
CA ILE A 72 2.42 -17.79 -18.20
C ILE A 72 1.50 -17.47 -17.02
N PHE A 73 0.45 -16.73 -17.31
CA PHE A 73 -0.65 -16.49 -16.38
C PHE A 73 -1.91 -17.22 -16.85
N LYS A 74 -2.41 -18.14 -16.04
CA LYS A 74 -3.73 -18.73 -16.17
C LYS A 74 -4.56 -18.41 -14.93
N LYS A 75 -5.87 -18.70 -14.96
CA LYS A 75 -6.76 -18.43 -13.86
C LYS A 75 -6.28 -18.98 -12.49
N GLN A 76 -5.76 -20.20 -12.49
CA GLN A 76 -5.31 -20.88 -11.27
C GLN A 76 -3.81 -21.18 -11.26
N GLU A 77 -3.12 -20.95 -12.36
CA GLU A 77 -1.72 -21.33 -12.53
C GLU A 77 -0.88 -20.14 -12.98
N HIS A 78 0.28 -20.00 -12.38
CA HIS A 78 1.26 -19.00 -12.80
C HIS A 78 2.64 -19.67 -12.87
N ARG A 79 3.29 -19.55 -14.03
CA ARG A 79 4.63 -20.09 -14.26
C ARG A 79 5.58 -19.00 -14.73
N VAL A 80 6.81 -19.09 -14.23
CA VAL A 80 7.94 -18.27 -14.67
C VAL A 80 9.08 -19.23 -15.02
N ASN A 81 9.51 -19.21 -16.28
CA ASN A 81 10.54 -20.10 -16.81
C ASN A 81 10.25 -21.59 -16.56
N GLY A 82 8.98 -21.99 -16.71
CA GLY A 82 8.49 -23.36 -16.45
C GLY A 82 8.21 -23.69 -14.99
N GLU A 83 8.74 -22.93 -14.03
CA GLU A 83 8.50 -23.14 -12.60
C GLU A 83 7.14 -22.61 -12.16
N LEU A 84 6.42 -23.40 -11.36
CA LEU A 84 5.16 -22.98 -10.73
C LEU A 84 5.45 -21.95 -9.64
N ARG A 85 4.74 -20.83 -9.67
CA ARG A 85 4.83 -19.75 -8.69
C ARG A 85 3.46 -19.42 -8.12
N SER A 86 3.43 -18.73 -6.98
CA SER A 86 2.20 -18.19 -6.43
C SER A 86 1.54 -17.24 -7.44
N ASN A 87 0.23 -17.44 -7.69
CA ASN A 87 -0.49 -16.62 -8.65
C ASN A 87 -0.87 -15.27 -8.01
N PRO A 88 -0.35 -14.14 -8.52
CA PRO A 88 -0.64 -12.82 -7.94
C PRO A 88 -2.06 -12.34 -8.22
N VAL A 89 -2.76 -12.86 -9.23
CA VAL A 89 -4.08 -12.36 -9.63
C VAL A 89 -5.14 -12.58 -8.55
N PRO A 90 -5.33 -13.78 -7.98
CA PRO A 90 -6.24 -13.96 -6.85
C PRO A 90 -5.82 -13.17 -5.60
N SER A 91 -4.50 -13.09 -5.34
CA SER A 91 -3.94 -12.38 -4.19
C SER A 91 -4.31 -10.90 -4.21
N ILE A 92 -3.97 -10.20 -5.31
CA ILE A 92 -4.28 -8.76 -5.42
C ILE A 92 -5.79 -8.50 -5.45
N GLY A 93 -6.59 -9.41 -6.01
CA GLY A 93 -8.05 -9.34 -5.95
C GLY A 93 -8.59 -9.40 -4.52
N MET A 94 -7.98 -10.21 -3.65
CA MET A 94 -8.32 -10.25 -2.23
C MET A 94 -7.89 -8.96 -1.50
N LYS A 95 -6.67 -8.49 -1.75
CA LYS A 95 -6.16 -7.22 -1.20
C LYS A 95 -7.06 -6.04 -1.61
N ALA A 96 -7.52 -5.98 -2.86
CA ALA A 96 -8.46 -4.96 -3.33
C ALA A 96 -9.81 -4.99 -2.57
N ARG A 97 -10.37 -6.17 -2.30
CA ARG A 97 -11.59 -6.29 -1.48
C ARG A 97 -11.36 -5.81 -0.04
N ARG A 98 -10.22 -6.12 0.56
CA ARG A 98 -9.84 -5.64 1.90
C ARG A 98 -9.67 -4.11 1.92
N LEU A 99 -9.03 -3.56 0.87
CA LEU A 99 -8.92 -2.12 0.69
C LEU A 99 -10.30 -1.45 0.62
N ALA A 100 -11.24 -1.99 -0.17
CA ALA A 100 -12.62 -1.49 -0.24
C ALA A 100 -13.30 -1.51 1.14
N GLY A 101 -13.15 -2.60 1.89
CA GLY A 101 -13.65 -2.72 3.26
C GLY A 101 -13.04 -1.71 4.21
N ALA A 102 -11.72 -1.50 4.15
CA ALA A 102 -11.00 -0.54 4.98
C ALA A 102 -11.46 0.90 4.69
N LEU A 103 -11.57 1.28 3.41
CA LEU A 103 -12.08 2.58 3.00
C LEU A 103 -13.50 2.84 3.52
N GLY A 104 -14.41 1.88 3.30
CA GLY A 104 -15.80 1.98 3.75
C GLY A 104 -15.98 1.96 5.29
N SER A 105 -15.03 1.38 6.02
CA SER A 105 -14.99 1.39 7.48
C SER A 105 -14.44 2.73 8.04
N ALA A 106 -13.47 3.31 7.36
CA ALA A 106 -12.87 4.58 7.74
C ALA A 106 -13.81 5.78 7.46
N ASP A 107 -14.48 5.77 6.30
CA ASP A 107 -15.50 6.78 5.93
C ASP A 107 -16.69 6.08 5.22
N PRO A 108 -17.90 6.09 5.81
CA PRO A 108 -19.08 5.48 5.19
C PRO A 108 -19.40 6.03 3.79
N SER A 109 -19.01 7.27 3.46
CA SER A 109 -19.21 7.83 2.11
C SER A 109 -18.36 7.15 1.05
N LEU A 110 -17.31 6.41 1.44
CA LEU A 110 -16.44 5.66 0.53
C LEU A 110 -16.93 4.23 0.24
N ARG A 111 -18.02 3.77 0.86
CA ARG A 111 -18.59 2.43 0.61
C ARG A 111 -19.00 2.21 -0.85
N MET A 112 -19.33 3.27 -1.56
CA MET A 112 -19.73 3.21 -2.96
C MET A 112 -18.54 3.34 -3.93
N VAL A 113 -17.33 3.58 -3.43
CA VAL A 113 -16.13 3.64 -4.28
C VAL A 113 -15.82 2.25 -4.79
N TRP A 114 -15.78 2.12 -6.11
CA TRP A 114 -15.36 0.88 -6.73
C TRP A 114 -13.86 0.70 -6.59
N VAL A 115 -13.44 -0.44 -6.01
CA VAL A 115 -12.04 -0.81 -5.89
C VAL A 115 -11.78 -2.04 -6.75
N THR A 116 -10.86 -1.92 -7.69
CA THR A 116 -10.44 -3.00 -8.59
C THR A 116 -8.99 -3.38 -8.36
N SER A 117 -8.47 -4.33 -9.14
CA SER A 117 -7.10 -4.83 -9.02
C SER A 117 -6.45 -5.02 -10.38
N GLN A 118 -5.14 -4.79 -10.46
CA GLN A 118 -4.35 -4.99 -11.66
C GLN A 118 -2.97 -5.57 -11.30
N VAL A 119 -2.54 -6.61 -12.00
CA VAL A 119 -1.15 -7.07 -12.02
C VAL A 119 -0.44 -6.39 -13.16
N VAL A 120 0.66 -5.70 -12.87
CA VAL A 120 1.49 -5.02 -13.85
C VAL A 120 2.83 -5.75 -13.96
N VAL A 121 3.11 -6.26 -15.15
CA VAL A 121 4.38 -6.95 -15.43
C VAL A 121 5.40 -5.93 -15.92
N VAL A 122 6.46 -5.77 -15.13
CA VAL A 122 7.65 -4.97 -15.41
C VAL A 122 8.77 -5.91 -15.86
N GLY A 123 9.77 -5.38 -16.51
CA GLY A 123 10.83 -6.13 -17.16
C GLY A 123 10.44 -6.46 -18.62
N GLU A 124 11.30 -7.20 -19.27
CA GLU A 124 11.13 -7.61 -20.66
C GLU A 124 11.03 -9.13 -20.75
N PRO A 125 9.88 -9.73 -20.39
CA PRO A 125 9.72 -11.16 -20.58
C PRO A 125 9.80 -11.49 -22.09
N GLN A 126 10.61 -12.50 -22.44
CA GLN A 126 10.75 -12.97 -23.82
C GLN A 126 9.42 -13.44 -24.39
N ALA A 127 8.60 -14.08 -23.55
CA ALA A 127 7.23 -14.43 -23.86
C ALA A 127 6.33 -14.18 -22.64
N LEU A 128 5.21 -13.51 -22.87
CA LEU A 128 4.16 -13.32 -21.86
C LEU A 128 2.85 -13.87 -22.42
N HIS A 129 2.42 -15.00 -21.88
CA HIS A 129 1.13 -15.61 -22.20
C HIS A 129 0.14 -15.31 -21.07
N ILE A 130 -0.99 -14.71 -21.41
CA ILE A 130 -2.07 -14.39 -20.48
C ILE A 130 -3.34 -15.05 -20.98
N ASP A 131 -3.94 -15.90 -20.17
CA ASP A 131 -5.20 -16.55 -20.52
C ASP A 131 -6.32 -15.52 -20.69
N SER A 132 -7.21 -15.77 -21.64
CA SER A 132 -8.32 -14.87 -21.99
C SER A 132 -9.24 -14.55 -20.80
N GLU A 133 -9.40 -15.49 -19.87
CA GLU A 133 -10.24 -15.31 -18.66
C GLU A 133 -9.71 -14.27 -17.68
N ILE A 134 -8.41 -13.93 -17.74
CA ILE A 134 -7.77 -13.00 -16.82
C ILE A 134 -6.99 -11.89 -17.54
N GLN A 135 -7.20 -11.76 -18.85
CA GLN A 135 -6.49 -10.75 -19.64
C GLN A 135 -6.82 -9.32 -19.23
N ASP A 136 -7.96 -9.09 -18.56
CA ASP A 136 -8.34 -7.82 -17.94
C ASP A 136 -7.60 -7.55 -16.62
N LYS A 137 -7.02 -8.57 -15.97
CA LYS A 137 -6.35 -8.51 -14.67
C LYS A 137 -4.83 -8.40 -14.75
N VAL A 138 -4.23 -8.71 -15.90
CA VAL A 138 -2.78 -8.70 -16.08
C VAL A 138 -2.42 -7.89 -17.32
N CYS A 139 -1.42 -7.03 -17.22
CA CYS A 139 -0.89 -6.31 -18.39
C CYS A 139 0.62 -6.06 -18.27
N ARG A 140 1.26 -5.80 -19.43
CA ARG A 140 2.60 -5.21 -19.44
C ARG A 140 2.57 -3.75 -19.00
N LEU A 141 3.64 -3.24 -18.44
CA LEU A 141 3.76 -1.89 -17.92
C LEU A 141 3.31 -0.82 -18.92
N HIS A 142 3.69 -0.92 -20.18
CA HIS A 142 3.37 0.11 -21.17
C HIS A 142 1.86 0.20 -21.49
N PHE A 143 1.08 -0.86 -21.23
CA PHE A 143 -0.39 -0.83 -21.36
C PHE A 143 -1.11 -0.40 -20.08
N ALA A 144 -0.41 -0.43 -18.93
CA ALA A 144 -1.02 -0.16 -17.64
C ALA A 144 -1.69 1.23 -17.57
N PRO A 145 -1.09 2.34 -18.06
CA PRO A 145 -1.74 3.65 -17.97
C PRO A 145 -3.09 3.67 -18.69
N GLY A 146 -3.17 3.15 -19.93
CA GLY A 146 -4.42 3.09 -20.68
C GLY A 146 -5.49 2.27 -19.97
N ARG A 147 -5.12 1.14 -19.34
CA ARG A 147 -6.07 0.31 -18.58
C ARG A 147 -6.55 0.99 -17.30
N LEU A 148 -5.65 1.62 -16.57
CA LEU A 148 -5.97 2.24 -15.27
C LEU A 148 -6.88 3.46 -15.38
N ILE A 149 -7.05 4.03 -16.58
CA ILE A 149 -8.02 5.11 -16.84
C ILE A 149 -9.32 4.61 -17.48
N ASP A 150 -9.32 3.41 -18.06
CA ASP A 150 -10.46 2.89 -18.80
C ASP A 150 -11.43 2.14 -17.88
N SER A 151 -12.49 2.83 -17.49
CA SER A 151 -13.55 2.23 -16.67
C SER A 151 -14.28 1.09 -17.37
N SER A 152 -14.31 1.03 -18.71
CA SER A 152 -14.97 -0.05 -19.45
C SER A 152 -14.24 -1.39 -19.32
N VAL A 153 -12.93 -1.35 -19.05
CA VAL A 153 -12.08 -2.52 -18.79
C VAL A 153 -12.05 -2.86 -17.30
N MET A 154 -11.96 -1.84 -16.44
CA MET A 154 -11.69 -2.04 -15.00
C MET A 154 -12.94 -2.23 -14.15
N VAL A 155 -14.13 -1.88 -14.68
CA VAL A 155 -15.37 -1.88 -13.92
C VAL A 155 -16.45 -2.70 -14.64
N PRO A 156 -17.14 -3.62 -13.94
CA PRO A 156 -18.25 -4.35 -14.54
C PRO A 156 -19.36 -3.40 -15.03
N ARG A 157 -19.94 -3.68 -16.21
CA ARG A 157 -20.92 -2.81 -16.87
C ARG A 157 -22.16 -2.47 -16.01
N HIS A 158 -22.52 -3.33 -15.07
CA HIS A 158 -23.68 -3.14 -14.20
C HIS A 158 -23.39 -2.20 -13.01
N ILE A 159 -22.12 -1.83 -12.77
CA ILE A 159 -21.74 -0.93 -11.69
C ILE A 159 -21.86 0.52 -12.15
N LYS A 160 -22.66 1.29 -11.42
CA LYS A 160 -22.73 2.73 -11.60
C LYS A 160 -21.62 3.39 -10.79
N LEU A 161 -20.69 4.02 -11.49
CA LEU A 161 -19.61 4.76 -10.88
C LEU A 161 -20.11 6.13 -10.42
N GLY A 162 -19.62 6.55 -9.26
CA GLY A 162 -19.71 7.91 -8.77
C GLY A 162 -18.34 8.59 -8.73
N PRO A 163 -18.27 9.89 -8.55
CA PRO A 163 -17.00 10.60 -8.42
C PRO A 163 -16.26 10.16 -7.15
N VAL A 164 -14.98 9.84 -7.29
CA VAL A 164 -14.12 9.51 -6.15
C VAL A 164 -13.60 10.80 -5.51
N ARG A 165 -13.84 10.92 -4.21
CA ARG A 165 -13.28 12.00 -3.39
C ARG A 165 -11.85 11.59 -3.00
N VAL A 166 -10.88 12.02 -3.79
CA VAL A 166 -9.45 11.69 -3.61
C VAL A 166 -8.96 12.07 -2.21
N ASP A 167 -9.31 13.26 -1.73
CA ASP A 167 -9.01 13.75 -0.39
C ASP A 167 -9.48 12.79 0.73
N LYS A 168 -10.70 12.26 0.59
CA LYS A 168 -11.27 11.31 1.55
C LYS A 168 -10.61 9.95 1.48
N VAL A 169 -10.28 9.47 0.27
CA VAL A 169 -9.56 8.21 0.09
C VAL A 169 -8.18 8.31 0.74
N LEU A 170 -7.43 9.37 0.48
CA LEU A 170 -6.13 9.62 1.10
C LEU A 170 -6.23 9.68 2.63
N GLN A 171 -7.25 10.39 3.15
CA GLN A 171 -7.52 10.45 4.59
C GLN A 171 -7.82 9.07 5.18
N ALA A 172 -8.65 8.27 4.51
CA ALA A 172 -9.01 6.92 4.94
C ALA A 172 -7.82 5.95 4.92
N LEU A 173 -6.88 6.15 4.01
CA LEU A 173 -5.62 5.39 3.96
C LEU A 173 -4.61 5.79 5.06
N GLY A 174 -4.97 6.73 5.94
CA GLY A 174 -4.06 7.27 6.96
C GLY A 174 -3.05 8.27 6.41
N VAL A 175 -3.25 8.67 5.17
CA VAL A 175 -2.46 9.67 4.47
C VAL A 175 -2.95 11.04 4.94
N LYS A 176 -2.23 11.62 5.89
CA LYS A 176 -2.67 12.78 6.68
C LYS A 176 -3.18 13.99 5.88
N GLY A 177 -4.48 14.23 6.06
CA GLY A 177 -4.97 15.45 6.69
C GLY A 177 -5.15 15.18 8.19
N LYS A 178 -4.84 16.12 9.05
CA LYS A 178 -4.88 16.05 10.52
C LYS A 178 -6.05 15.22 11.08
N THR A 179 -5.96 13.88 11.06
CA THR A 179 -6.85 13.02 11.81
C THR A 179 -6.27 12.88 13.20
N LYS A 180 -7.07 13.15 14.22
CA LYS A 180 -6.76 12.78 15.61
C LYS A 180 -6.28 11.32 15.55
N ARG A 181 -4.97 11.08 15.68
CA ARG A 181 -4.44 9.73 15.85
C ARG A 181 -5.22 9.11 16.99
N ARG A 182 -5.74 7.89 16.81
CA ARG A 182 -6.17 7.08 17.95
C ARG A 182 -4.97 7.05 18.88
N SER A 183 -5.20 7.42 20.13
CA SER A 183 -4.16 7.34 21.15
C SER A 183 -3.64 5.90 21.20
N GLU A 184 -2.38 5.71 20.84
CA GLU A 184 -1.71 4.40 20.92
C GLU A 184 -1.23 4.19 22.36
N VAL A 185 -1.23 2.96 22.83
CA VAL A 185 -0.71 2.62 24.16
C VAL A 185 0.60 1.86 23.99
N PHE A 186 1.66 2.41 24.54
CA PHE A 186 2.99 1.80 24.56
C PHE A 186 3.44 1.62 26.01
N GLY A 187 3.58 0.37 26.45
CA GLY A 187 4.11 0.06 27.79
C GLY A 187 3.31 0.70 28.95
N GLY A 188 1.99 0.86 28.81
CA GLY A 188 1.14 1.50 29.84
C GLY A 188 1.07 3.04 29.74
N TYR A 189 1.58 3.61 28.64
CA TYR A 189 1.49 5.04 28.35
C TYR A 189 0.63 5.28 27.12
N ARG A 190 -0.39 6.12 27.26
CA ARG A 190 -1.32 6.50 26.19
C ARG A 190 -0.82 7.77 25.51
N THR A 191 -0.56 7.70 24.21
CA THR A 191 -0.10 8.87 23.45
C THR A 191 -1.20 9.93 23.32
N LYS A 192 -0.84 11.20 23.54
CA LYS A 192 -1.71 12.38 23.37
C LYS A 192 -1.38 13.12 22.07
N GLU A 193 -0.09 13.43 21.87
CA GLU A 193 0.40 14.23 20.78
C GLU A 193 1.73 13.70 20.25
N LEU A 194 1.93 13.71 18.94
CA LEU A 194 3.23 13.45 18.32
C LEU A 194 3.99 14.78 18.29
N LEU A 195 5.12 14.83 18.98
CA LEU A 195 5.97 16.02 19.07
C LEU A 195 6.96 16.10 17.92
N SER A 196 7.59 14.96 17.57
CA SER A 196 8.51 14.86 16.42
C SER A 196 8.58 13.43 15.91
N GLU A 197 8.99 13.27 14.65
CA GLU A 197 9.21 11.99 13.99
C GLU A 197 10.52 12.04 13.22
N GLU A 198 11.39 11.06 13.47
CA GLU A 198 12.64 10.80 12.77
C GLU A 198 12.55 9.43 12.09
N GLU A 199 13.50 9.08 11.24
CA GLU A 199 13.47 7.88 10.41
C GLU A 199 13.06 6.58 11.15
N ASN A 200 13.54 6.40 12.39
CA ASN A 200 13.27 5.21 13.21
C ASN A 200 12.80 5.54 14.63
N GLN A 201 12.40 6.79 14.90
CA GLN A 201 12.00 7.22 16.23
C GLN A 201 10.81 8.17 16.16
N ARG A 202 9.91 8.03 17.13
CA ARG A 202 8.78 8.93 17.33
C ARG A 202 8.79 9.44 18.75
N TYR A 203 8.61 10.73 18.90
CA TYR A 203 8.53 11.38 20.21
C TYR A 203 7.09 11.83 20.44
N TYR A 204 6.52 11.39 21.56
CA TYR A 204 5.14 11.72 21.91
C TYR A 204 5.08 12.43 23.27
N LEU A 205 4.11 13.33 23.41
CA LEU A 205 3.51 13.61 24.69
C LEU A 205 2.55 12.46 24.99
N ALA A 206 2.71 11.81 26.14
CA ALA A 206 1.91 10.67 26.54
C ALA A 206 1.50 10.79 28.02
N GLU A 207 0.49 10.02 28.40
CA GLU A 207 -0.01 9.98 29.77
C GLU A 207 0.03 8.55 30.30
N SER A 208 0.52 8.36 31.52
CA SER A 208 0.51 7.07 32.20
C SER A 208 -0.93 6.62 32.48
N GLU A 209 -1.30 5.39 32.09
CA GLU A 209 -2.62 4.83 32.37
C GLU A 209 -2.85 4.57 33.86
N LEU A 210 -1.79 4.43 34.66
CA LEU A 210 -1.88 4.14 36.12
C LEU A 210 -1.92 5.39 36.97
N GLY A 211 -1.49 6.54 36.51
CA GLY A 211 -1.39 7.73 37.36
C GLY A 211 -1.73 9.06 36.70
N GLY A 212 -2.08 9.06 35.43
CA GLY A 212 -2.42 10.31 34.67
C GLY A 212 -1.24 11.28 34.50
N GLN A 213 -0.01 10.86 34.83
CA GLN A 213 1.16 11.71 34.72
C GLN A 213 1.56 11.86 33.26
N GLU A 214 1.77 13.08 32.82
CA GLU A 214 2.29 13.38 31.48
C GLU A 214 3.79 13.10 31.41
N VAL A 215 4.21 12.44 30.32
CA VAL A 215 5.60 12.06 30.05
C VAL A 215 5.94 12.29 28.58
N HIS A 216 7.20 12.51 28.30
CA HIS A 216 7.73 12.44 26.94
C HIS A 216 8.13 11.00 26.65
N LEU A 217 7.44 10.39 25.68
CA LEU A 217 7.66 9.00 25.29
C LEU A 217 8.42 8.94 23.96
N ARG A 218 9.58 8.28 23.98
CA ARG A 218 10.32 7.97 22.76
C ARG A 218 10.03 6.53 22.34
N VAL A 219 9.44 6.37 21.17
CA VAL A 219 9.11 5.07 20.58
C VAL A 219 10.08 4.78 19.43
N HIS A 220 10.80 3.67 19.53
CA HIS A 220 11.65 3.18 18.43
C HIS A 220 10.81 2.34 17.49
N VAL A 221 10.74 2.76 16.21
CA VAL A 221 10.03 2.03 15.16
C VAL A 221 11.02 1.09 14.49
N ILE A 222 10.86 -0.21 14.75
CA ILE A 222 11.69 -1.25 14.14
C ILE A 222 10.85 -1.91 13.05
N GLY A 223 11.26 -1.73 11.79
CA GLY A 223 10.54 -2.29 10.65
C GLY A 223 10.44 -3.82 10.76
N ALA A 224 9.23 -4.37 10.66
CA ALA A 224 8.98 -5.80 10.75
C ALA A 224 9.69 -6.62 9.66
N PHE A 225 10.06 -5.97 8.56
CA PHE A 225 10.69 -6.59 7.39
C PHE A 225 12.21 -6.43 7.31
N LEU A 226 12.83 -5.78 8.30
CA LEU A 226 14.27 -5.73 8.38
C LEU A 226 14.86 -7.13 8.60
N PRO A 227 16.05 -7.45 8.03
CA PRO A 227 16.77 -8.67 8.32
C PRO A 227 16.92 -8.88 9.84
N LYS A 228 16.87 -10.13 10.27
CA LYS A 228 16.90 -10.48 11.71
C LYS A 228 18.06 -9.83 12.45
N GLU A 229 19.23 -9.81 11.84
CA GLU A 229 20.44 -9.20 12.39
C GLU A 229 20.30 -7.69 12.57
N GLU A 230 19.72 -7.02 11.62
CA GLU A 230 19.51 -5.58 11.67
C GLU A 230 18.45 -5.20 12.70
N ARG A 231 17.38 -5.99 12.83
CA ARG A 231 16.38 -5.83 13.90
C ARG A 231 17.01 -5.98 15.28
N GLN A 232 17.85 -6.99 15.48
CA GLN A 232 18.56 -7.20 16.75
C GLN A 232 19.46 -6.01 17.08
N ARG A 233 20.23 -5.53 16.11
CA ARG A 233 21.09 -4.34 16.28
C ARG A 233 20.31 -3.09 16.69
N LEU A 234 19.15 -2.86 16.07
CA LEU A 234 18.28 -1.72 16.42
C LEU A 234 17.65 -1.89 17.80
N GLN A 235 17.25 -3.10 18.18
CA GLN A 235 16.75 -3.40 19.52
C GLN A 235 17.82 -3.17 20.60
N GLU A 236 19.04 -3.64 20.37
CA GLU A 236 20.18 -3.41 21.30
C GLU A 236 20.51 -1.92 21.43
N LYS A 237 20.46 -1.17 20.31
CA LYS A 237 20.69 0.28 20.34
C LYS A 237 19.59 1.01 21.11
N ALA A 238 18.33 0.60 20.98
CA ALA A 238 17.21 1.16 21.73
C ALA A 238 17.34 0.87 23.23
N LEU A 239 17.72 -0.36 23.62
CA LEU A 239 17.95 -0.77 25.00
C LEU A 239 19.12 -0.03 25.65
N LYS A 240 20.23 0.15 24.94
CA LYS A 240 21.39 0.94 25.44
C LYS A 240 21.02 2.41 25.67
N GLY A 241 20.19 2.99 24.81
CA GLY A 241 19.69 4.34 24.99
C GLY A 241 18.77 4.51 26.20
N TYR A 242 18.03 3.46 26.58
CA TYR A 242 17.20 3.45 27.79
C TYR A 242 18.05 3.38 29.07
N GLN A 243 19.08 2.52 29.10
CA GLN A 243 19.98 2.36 30.23
C GLN A 243 20.84 3.60 30.54
N ALA A 244 21.06 4.47 29.53
CA ALA A 244 21.80 5.72 29.71
C ALA A 244 20.96 6.87 30.31
N LEU A 245 19.65 6.69 30.47
CA LEU A 245 18.71 7.68 31.00
C LEU A 245 18.21 7.34 32.44
N THR A 246 18.57 6.17 32.94
CA THR A 246 18.33 5.71 34.31
C THR A 246 19.58 5.80 35.14
#